data_4593255ae37c649c995985f6595e2e9c
#
_entry.id   4593255ae37c649c995985f6595e2e9c
#
_cell.length_a   1.000
_cell.length_b   1.000
_cell.length_c   1.000
_cell.angle_alpha   90.00
_cell.angle_beta   90.00
_cell.angle_gamma   90.00
#
_symmetry.space_group_name_H-M   'P 1'
#
loop_
_entity.id
_entity.type
_entity.pdbx_description
1 polymer ?
#
loop_
_entity_poly.entity_id
_entity_poly.type
_entity_poly.pdbx_seq_one_letter_code
_entity_poly.pdbx_strand_id
1 'polypeptide(L)'
;LAAALCWVSSNAYRPRLSVLEKALQAALVGVNDALHGGLIRVNGTQLRITREYQAVRDVRHMVGDRGVWDGRWQIYGSKIVGTEIRALGPEGVQQIGTAWQNRPNYAIILSKPGIFRGNQLIACQSAGFGPAYEQQIQPSSFTSLLIEH
;
A
#
# COMPACT_ATOMS: atom_id res chain seq x y z
N LEU A 1 17.29 -4.99 -1.17
CA LEU A 1 16.48 -3.95 -1.82
C LEU A 1 15.52 -4.57 -2.85
N ALA A 2 16.00 -5.37 -3.84
CA ALA A 2 15.15 -5.97 -4.88
C ALA A 2 14.00 -6.80 -4.28
N ALA A 3 14.28 -7.70 -3.33
CA ALA A 3 13.27 -8.52 -2.66
C ALA A 3 12.25 -7.67 -1.89
N ALA A 4 12.71 -6.62 -1.19
CA ALA A 4 11.80 -5.70 -0.50
C ALA A 4 10.87 -4.95 -1.47
N LEU A 5 11.41 -4.53 -2.61
CA LEU A 5 10.62 -3.88 -3.65
C LEU A 5 9.57 -4.85 -4.23
N CYS A 6 9.94 -6.08 -4.55
CA CYS A 6 9.00 -7.11 -5.01
C CYS A 6 7.89 -7.36 -3.98
N TRP A 7 8.25 -7.47 -2.70
CA TRP A 7 7.28 -7.67 -1.62
C TRP A 7 6.29 -6.49 -1.50
N VAL A 8 6.79 -5.24 -1.53
CA VAL A 8 5.94 -4.05 -1.45
C VAL A 8 5.04 -3.90 -2.67
N SER A 9 5.54 -4.26 -3.85
CA SER A 9 4.81 -4.10 -5.12
C SER A 9 3.95 -5.28 -5.52
N SER A 10 3.96 -6.38 -4.75
CA SER A 10 3.32 -7.65 -5.13
C SER A 10 3.78 -8.18 -6.49
N ASN A 11 5.02 -7.88 -6.86
CA ASN A 11 5.60 -8.27 -8.14
C ASN A 11 6.59 -9.43 -7.97
N ALA A 12 6.36 -10.52 -8.67
CA ALA A 12 7.24 -11.71 -8.63
C ALA A 12 8.60 -11.48 -9.31
N TYR A 13 8.67 -10.53 -10.24
CA TYR A 13 9.90 -10.28 -11.02
C TYR A 13 10.76 -9.21 -10.38
N ARG A 14 12.02 -9.58 -10.14
CA ARG A 14 13.03 -8.62 -9.64
C ARG A 14 13.42 -7.63 -10.73
N PRO A 15 13.57 -6.35 -10.42
CA PRO A 15 14.11 -5.38 -11.36
C PRO A 15 15.56 -5.73 -11.71
N ARG A 16 16.00 -5.32 -12.89
CA ARG A 16 17.41 -5.45 -13.30
C ARG A 16 18.29 -4.62 -12.36
N LEU A 17 19.47 -5.12 -12.06
CA LEU A 17 20.40 -4.47 -11.13
C LEU A 17 20.68 -3.02 -11.49
N SER A 18 20.96 -2.75 -12.77
CA SER A 18 21.26 -1.39 -13.25
C SER A 18 20.11 -0.39 -13.05
N VAL A 19 18.86 -0.86 -13.13
CA VAL A 19 17.68 -0.02 -12.89
C VAL A 19 17.51 0.24 -11.40
N LEU A 20 17.76 -0.79 -10.58
CA LEU A 20 17.70 -0.70 -9.13
C LEU A 20 18.78 0.26 -8.57
N GLU A 21 19.98 0.19 -9.10
CA GLU A 21 21.10 1.09 -8.75
C GLU A 21 20.75 2.55 -9.07
N LYS A 22 20.21 2.80 -10.27
CA LYS A 22 19.77 4.15 -10.66
C LYS A 22 18.70 4.70 -9.72
N ALA A 23 17.68 3.89 -9.39
CA ALA A 23 16.61 4.29 -8.48
C ALA A 23 17.15 4.58 -7.07
N LEU A 24 18.10 3.77 -6.59
CA LEU A 24 18.75 4.00 -5.30
C LEU A 24 19.58 5.28 -5.31
N GLN A 25 20.37 5.53 -6.36
CA GLN A 25 21.15 6.77 -6.50
C GLN A 25 20.25 8.01 -6.53
N ALA A 26 19.13 7.95 -7.28
CA ALA A 26 18.14 9.03 -7.29
C ALA A 26 17.58 9.29 -5.89
N ALA A 27 17.23 8.23 -5.16
CA ALA A 27 16.70 8.35 -3.79
C ALA A 27 17.73 8.94 -2.81
N LEU A 28 19.01 8.61 -2.96
CA LEU A 28 20.11 9.14 -2.13
C LEU A 28 20.31 10.65 -2.32
N VAL A 29 20.01 11.19 -3.49
CA VAL A 29 20.06 12.64 -3.75
C VAL A 29 18.70 13.32 -3.55
N GLY A 30 17.76 12.66 -2.89
CA GLY A 30 16.46 13.22 -2.54
C GLY A 30 15.41 13.19 -3.67
N VAL A 31 15.70 12.55 -4.79
CA VAL A 31 14.74 12.36 -5.87
C VAL A 31 13.90 11.12 -5.56
N ASN A 32 12.58 11.32 -5.44
CA ASN A 32 11.66 10.19 -5.27
C ASN A 32 11.53 9.46 -6.60
N ASP A 33 11.93 8.21 -6.66
CA ASP A 33 11.81 7.39 -7.84
C ASP A 33 10.81 6.25 -7.63
N ALA A 34 10.01 6.01 -8.67
CA ALA A 34 9.04 4.92 -8.69
C ALA A 34 9.61 3.77 -9.52
N LEU A 35 9.72 2.61 -8.92
CA LEU A 35 10.20 1.41 -9.59
C LEU A 35 9.27 0.23 -9.30
N HIS A 36 8.80 -0.44 -10.35
CA HIS A 36 7.89 -1.60 -10.25
C HIS A 36 6.63 -1.34 -9.40
N GLY A 37 6.15 -0.10 -9.34
CA GLY A 37 4.99 0.27 -8.53
C GLY A 37 5.30 0.41 -7.03
N GLY A 38 6.56 0.55 -6.67
CA GLY A 38 7.04 0.95 -5.37
C GLY A 38 7.77 2.29 -5.42
N LEU A 39 7.62 3.11 -4.39
CA LEU A 39 8.37 4.36 -4.21
C LEU A 39 9.55 4.11 -3.28
N ILE A 40 10.74 4.46 -3.74
CA ILE A 40 11.98 4.36 -2.98
C ILE A 40 12.34 5.76 -2.47
N ARG A 41 12.54 5.90 -1.17
CA ARG A 41 12.91 7.16 -0.51
C ARG A 41 14.01 6.93 0.51
N VAL A 42 14.93 7.86 0.59
CA VAL A 42 15.94 7.92 1.66
C VAL A 42 15.63 9.12 2.54
N ASN A 43 15.62 8.90 3.84
CA ASN A 43 15.49 9.96 4.83
C ASN A 43 16.53 9.73 5.93
N GLY A 44 17.58 10.54 5.93
CA GLY A 44 18.76 10.33 6.76
C GLY A 44 19.37 8.96 6.49
N THR A 45 19.47 8.12 7.50
CA THR A 45 20.00 6.75 7.42
C THR A 45 18.96 5.68 7.07
N GLN A 46 17.70 6.08 6.88
CA GLN A 46 16.62 5.15 6.63
C GLN A 46 16.26 5.09 5.15
N LEU A 47 16.25 3.89 4.59
CA LEU A 47 15.65 3.58 3.30
C LEU A 47 14.20 3.13 3.53
N ARG A 48 13.27 3.79 2.85
CA ARG A 48 11.84 3.46 2.92
C ARG A 48 11.33 3.07 1.55
N ILE A 49 10.67 1.93 1.47
CA ILE A 49 9.96 1.46 0.28
C ILE A 49 8.48 1.42 0.60
N THR A 50 7.68 2.10 -0.21
CA THR A 50 6.22 2.16 -0.05
C THR A 50 5.54 1.85 -1.37
N ARG A 51 4.28 1.39 -1.32
CA ARG A 51 3.49 1.18 -2.53
C ARG A 51 3.22 2.51 -3.23
N GLU A 52 3.41 2.55 -4.53
CA GLU A 52 3.07 3.71 -5.35
C GLU A 52 1.55 3.77 -5.57
N TYR A 53 0.95 4.96 -5.36
CA TYR A 53 -0.50 5.14 -5.54
C TYR A 53 -0.93 4.89 -6.98
N GLN A 54 -0.18 5.38 -7.97
CA GLN A 54 -0.51 5.20 -9.39
C GLN A 54 -0.61 3.73 -9.80
N ALA A 55 0.15 2.86 -9.16
CA ALA A 55 0.13 1.43 -9.43
C ALA A 55 -1.11 0.70 -8.88
N VAL A 56 -1.85 1.32 -7.94
CA VAL A 56 -3.02 0.70 -7.29
C VAL A 56 -4.30 1.51 -7.42
N ARG A 57 -4.25 2.70 -7.99
CA ARG A 57 -5.42 3.61 -8.06
C ARG A 57 -6.64 2.99 -8.74
N ASP A 58 -6.42 2.10 -9.70
CA ASP A 58 -7.48 1.47 -10.48
C ASP A 58 -7.77 0.02 -10.04
N VAL A 59 -7.01 -0.48 -9.04
CA VAL A 59 -7.22 -1.83 -8.50
C VAL A 59 -8.41 -1.83 -7.55
N ARG A 60 -9.44 -2.60 -7.89
CA ARG A 60 -10.69 -2.71 -7.15
C ARG A 60 -10.99 -4.16 -6.83
N HIS A 61 -11.59 -4.40 -5.67
CA HIS A 61 -12.01 -5.72 -5.25
C HIS A 61 -13.28 -5.61 -4.39
N MET A 62 -14.25 -6.48 -4.64
CA MET A 62 -15.43 -6.57 -3.77
C MET A 62 -15.10 -7.38 -2.53
N VAL A 63 -15.48 -6.87 -1.37
CA VAL A 63 -15.32 -7.61 -0.12
C VAL A 63 -16.32 -8.75 -0.09
N GLY A 64 -15.78 -9.96 -0.17
CA GLY A 64 -16.50 -11.21 0.12
C GLY A 64 -16.04 -11.77 1.45
N ASP A 65 -16.21 -13.09 1.64
CA ASP A 65 -15.75 -13.78 2.85
C ASP A 65 -14.21 -13.77 2.98
N ARG A 66 -13.49 -13.66 1.84
CA ARG A 66 -12.02 -13.58 1.77
C ARG A 66 -11.59 -12.73 0.57
N GLY A 67 -11.38 -11.43 0.80
CA GLY A 67 -10.88 -10.53 -0.25
C GLY A 67 -9.36 -10.33 -0.15
N VAL A 68 -8.65 -10.49 -1.27
CA VAL A 68 -7.24 -10.08 -1.39
C VAL A 68 -7.16 -8.90 -2.34
N TRP A 69 -6.73 -7.76 -1.84
CA TRP A 69 -6.52 -6.56 -2.62
C TRP A 69 -5.02 -6.30 -2.85
N ASP A 70 -4.68 -5.82 -4.05
CA ASP A 70 -3.30 -5.56 -4.49
C ASP A 70 -2.36 -6.78 -4.28
N GLY A 71 -2.91 -8.01 -4.41
CA GLY A 71 -2.15 -9.25 -4.31
C GLY A 71 -1.55 -9.54 -2.93
N ARG A 72 -1.77 -8.71 -1.92
CA ARG A 72 -1.13 -8.83 -0.60
C ARG A 72 -2.01 -8.45 0.60
N TRP A 73 -3.05 -7.66 0.42
CA TRP A 73 -3.93 -7.28 1.52
C TRP A 73 -5.12 -8.24 1.60
N GLN A 74 -5.16 -9.04 2.63
CA GLN A 74 -6.33 -9.81 2.99
C GLN A 74 -7.18 -8.99 3.95
N ILE A 75 -8.43 -8.70 3.55
CA ILE A 75 -9.35 -7.82 4.26
C ILE A 75 -10.67 -8.55 4.43
N TYR A 76 -11.15 -8.63 5.66
CA TYR A 76 -12.38 -9.31 6.01
C TYR A 76 -13.07 -8.68 7.22
N GLY A 77 -14.37 -8.90 7.33
CA GLY A 77 -15.20 -8.44 8.43
C GLY A 77 -16.67 -8.38 8.05
N SER A 78 -17.55 -8.79 8.93
CA SER A 78 -18.99 -8.82 8.67
C SER A 78 -19.59 -7.44 8.35
N LYS A 79 -19.01 -6.38 8.91
CA LYS A 79 -19.50 -5.00 8.73
C LYS A 79 -19.16 -4.40 7.36
N ILE A 80 -18.26 -5.02 6.61
CA ILE A 80 -17.79 -4.53 5.32
C ILE A 80 -18.13 -5.45 4.14
N VAL A 81 -18.85 -6.53 4.37
CA VAL A 81 -19.35 -7.41 3.31
C VAL A 81 -20.19 -6.62 2.31
N GLY A 82 -19.98 -6.86 1.02
CA GLY A 82 -20.68 -6.17 -0.06
C GLY A 82 -20.18 -4.74 -0.35
N THR A 83 -19.06 -4.32 0.27
CA THR A 83 -18.38 -3.08 -0.05
C THR A 83 -17.21 -3.32 -1.02
N GLU A 84 -16.66 -2.24 -1.57
CA GLU A 84 -15.49 -2.27 -2.45
C GLU A 84 -14.24 -1.88 -1.69
N ILE A 85 -13.15 -2.64 -1.91
CA ILE A 85 -11.81 -2.25 -1.51
C ILE A 85 -11.15 -1.57 -2.71
N ARG A 86 -10.60 -0.39 -2.48
CA ARG A 86 -9.74 0.30 -3.43
C ARG A 86 -8.70 1.14 -2.69
N ALA A 87 -7.71 1.67 -3.42
CA ALA A 87 -6.77 2.62 -2.81
C ALA A 87 -7.54 3.80 -2.23
N LEU A 88 -7.14 4.26 -1.03
CA LEU A 88 -7.78 5.40 -0.36
C LEU A 88 -7.85 6.61 -1.28
N GLY A 89 -6.74 6.93 -1.94
CA GLY A 89 -6.65 8.02 -2.91
C GLY A 89 -6.92 9.40 -2.33
N PRO A 90 -6.84 10.45 -3.16
CA PRO A 90 -7.12 11.82 -2.73
C PRO A 90 -8.57 11.99 -2.25
N GLU A 91 -9.51 11.32 -2.90
CA GLU A 91 -10.95 11.41 -2.57
C GLU A 91 -11.24 10.83 -1.18
N GLY A 92 -10.63 9.69 -0.83
CA GLY A 92 -10.76 9.11 0.50
C GLY A 92 -10.11 9.98 1.57
N VAL A 93 -8.93 10.54 1.28
CA VAL A 93 -8.28 11.49 2.19
C VAL A 93 -9.15 12.72 2.43
N GLN A 94 -9.78 13.26 1.39
CA GLN A 94 -10.69 14.38 1.50
C GLN A 94 -11.90 14.06 2.40
N GLN A 95 -12.46 12.85 2.28
CA GLN A 95 -13.59 12.42 3.10
C GLN A 95 -13.22 12.21 4.57
N ILE A 96 -12.00 11.79 4.88
CA ILE A 96 -11.51 11.74 6.27
C ILE A 96 -11.42 13.16 6.86
N GLY A 97 -11.04 14.15 6.06
CA GLY A 97 -10.94 15.56 6.48
C GLY A 97 -9.98 15.74 7.66
N THR A 98 -10.49 16.16 8.80
CA THR A 98 -9.74 16.37 10.06
C THR A 98 -9.80 15.18 11.02
N ALA A 99 -10.56 14.14 10.70
CA ALA A 99 -10.81 12.99 11.57
C ALA A 99 -9.65 11.97 11.62
N TRP A 100 -8.42 12.42 11.43
CA TRP A 100 -7.23 11.58 11.51
C TRP A 100 -6.86 11.28 12.97
N GLN A 101 -6.79 10.00 13.33
CA GLN A 101 -6.23 9.60 14.62
C GLN A 101 -4.70 9.65 14.62
N ASN A 102 -4.07 9.20 13.54
CA ASN A 102 -2.63 9.32 13.30
C ASN A 102 -2.45 9.82 11.87
N ARG A 103 -1.88 11.00 11.69
CA ARG A 103 -1.72 11.61 10.37
C ARG A 103 -0.49 11.02 9.64
N PRO A 104 -0.63 9.94 8.88
CA PRO A 104 0.48 9.36 8.14
C PRO A 104 0.93 10.31 7.02
N ASN A 105 2.13 10.04 6.48
CA ASN A 105 2.60 10.76 5.29
C ASN A 105 1.59 10.60 4.14
N TYR A 106 1.21 11.72 3.51
CA TYR A 106 0.19 11.78 2.48
C TYR A 106 0.42 10.78 1.34
N ALA A 107 1.65 10.72 0.81
CA ALA A 107 1.96 9.81 -0.28
C ALA A 107 1.87 8.31 0.11
N ILE A 108 2.06 7.99 1.40
CA ILE A 108 1.93 6.63 1.92
C ILE A 108 0.46 6.25 2.06
N ILE A 109 -0.36 7.15 2.60
CA ILE A 109 -1.76 6.84 2.87
C ILE A 109 -2.59 6.69 1.60
N LEU A 110 -2.26 7.40 0.54
CA LEU A 110 -2.97 7.30 -0.74
C LEU A 110 -3.03 5.88 -1.30
N SER A 111 -1.98 5.09 -1.10
CA SER A 111 -1.88 3.70 -1.58
C SER A 111 -2.42 2.65 -0.60
N LYS A 112 -2.92 3.06 0.57
CA LYS A 112 -3.49 2.13 1.54
C LYS A 112 -4.92 1.74 1.17
N PRO A 113 -5.38 0.54 1.55
CA PRO A 113 -6.74 0.11 1.29
C PRO A 113 -7.75 0.99 2.03
N GLY A 114 -8.74 1.49 1.31
CA GLY A 114 -9.95 2.10 1.82
C GLY A 114 -11.16 1.23 1.47
N ILE A 115 -12.15 1.23 2.33
CA ILE A 115 -13.40 0.50 2.16
C ILE A 115 -14.47 1.49 1.73
N PHE A 116 -15.09 1.25 0.58
CA PHE A 116 -16.04 2.15 -0.02
C PHE A 116 -17.40 1.50 -0.31
N ARG A 117 -18.45 2.29 -0.23
CA ARG A 117 -19.77 1.96 -0.76
C ARG A 117 -20.12 2.99 -1.82
N GLY A 118 -20.02 2.61 -3.09
CA GLY A 118 -20.03 3.58 -4.18
C GLY A 118 -18.87 4.57 -4.01
N ASN A 119 -19.17 5.87 -3.94
CA ASN A 119 -18.16 6.91 -3.75
C ASN A 119 -17.92 7.27 -2.28
N GLN A 120 -18.70 6.69 -1.35
CA GLN A 120 -18.57 6.99 0.07
C GLN A 120 -17.50 6.12 0.72
N LEU A 121 -16.54 6.75 1.40
CA LEU A 121 -15.58 6.07 2.26
C LEU A 121 -16.30 5.59 3.53
N ILE A 122 -16.25 4.30 3.79
CA ILE A 122 -16.85 3.66 4.97
C ILE A 122 -15.80 3.49 6.07
N ALA A 123 -14.61 3.03 5.70
CA ALA A 123 -13.53 2.78 6.66
C ALA A 123 -12.15 2.83 6.00
N CYS A 124 -11.14 3.22 6.79
CA CYS A 124 -9.73 3.08 6.46
C CYS A 124 -8.95 2.86 7.75
N GLN A 125 -8.57 1.63 8.03
CA GLN A 125 -7.89 1.29 9.28
C GLN A 125 -6.53 1.98 9.42
N SER A 126 -5.80 2.14 8.30
CA SER A 126 -4.51 2.87 8.29
C SER A 126 -4.65 4.35 8.68
N ALA A 127 -5.84 4.92 8.57
CA ALA A 127 -6.16 6.28 8.99
C ALA A 127 -6.90 6.32 10.34
N GLY A 128 -7.28 5.17 10.90
CA GLY A 128 -8.15 5.07 12.06
C GLY A 128 -9.57 5.57 11.82
N PHE A 129 -10.06 5.48 10.58
CA PHE A 129 -11.36 6.00 10.15
C PHE A 129 -12.38 4.87 9.99
N GLY A 130 -13.60 5.08 10.52
CA GLY A 130 -14.73 4.19 10.37
C GLY A 130 -14.69 2.95 11.28
N PRO A 131 -15.58 1.97 11.04
CA PRO A 131 -15.65 0.75 11.85
C PRO A 131 -14.39 -0.12 11.67
N ALA A 132 -14.01 -0.80 12.74
CA ALA A 132 -12.92 -1.76 12.70
C ALA A 132 -13.26 -2.96 11.80
N TYR A 133 -12.26 -3.44 11.08
CA TYR A 133 -12.27 -4.66 10.30
C TYR A 133 -10.91 -5.34 10.42
N GLU A 134 -10.82 -6.59 10.01
CA GLU A 134 -9.55 -7.32 10.05
C GLU A 134 -8.80 -7.15 8.74
N GLN A 135 -7.50 -6.86 8.82
CA GLN A 135 -6.61 -6.80 7.67
C GLN A 135 -5.27 -7.46 7.98
N GLN A 136 -4.77 -8.20 7.02
CA GLN A 136 -3.46 -8.84 7.08
C GLN A 136 -2.71 -8.60 5.78
N ILE A 137 -1.38 -8.50 5.86
CA ILE A 137 -0.52 -8.46 4.69
C ILE A 137 0.00 -9.88 4.43
N GLN A 138 -0.10 -10.33 3.18
CA GLN A 138 0.42 -11.61 2.73
C GLN A 138 1.49 -11.40 1.64
N PRO A 139 2.59 -12.13 1.71
CA PRO A 139 3.03 -12.99 2.83
C PRO A 139 3.21 -12.18 4.12
N SER A 140 2.94 -12.78 5.26
CA SER A 140 2.81 -12.11 6.56
C SER A 140 4.06 -11.38 7.03
N SER A 141 5.24 -11.74 6.53
CA SER A 141 6.47 -11.00 6.80
C SER A 141 7.44 -11.01 5.62
N PHE A 142 8.13 -9.91 5.43
CA PHE A 142 9.24 -9.82 4.48
C PHE A 142 10.39 -10.77 4.82
N THR A 143 10.62 -11.05 6.11
CA THR A 143 11.63 -11.99 6.59
C THR A 143 11.37 -13.42 6.13
N SER A 144 10.11 -13.83 6.01
CA SER A 144 9.76 -15.16 5.46
C SER A 144 10.23 -15.33 4.01
N LEU A 145 10.16 -14.29 3.20
CA LEU A 145 10.68 -14.30 1.82
C LEU A 145 12.20 -14.38 1.71
N LEU A 146 12.94 -14.02 2.74
CA LEU A 146 14.40 -14.10 2.75
C LEU A 146 14.90 -15.49 3.14
N ILE A 147 14.06 -16.31 3.76
CA ILE A 147 14.40 -17.66 4.27
C ILE A 147 14.10 -18.74 3.23
N GLU A 148 13.24 -18.48 2.26
CA GLU A 148 12.84 -19.42 1.21
C GLU A 148 13.83 -19.53 0.02
N HIS A 149 15.08 -19.11 0.21
CA HIS A 149 16.12 -19.15 -0.84
C HIS A 149 17.37 -19.90 -0.37
#